data_d8c879f234d823e0971cae6d5eede85e
#
_entry.id   d8c879f234d823e0971cae6d5eede85e
#
_cell.length_a   1.000
_cell.length_b   1.000
_cell.length_c   1.000
_cell.angle_alpha   90.00
_cell.angle_beta   90.00
_cell.angle_gamma   90.00
#
_symmetry.space_group_name_H-M   'P 1'
#
loop_
_entity.id
_entity.type
_entity.pdbx_description
1 polymer ?
#
loop_
_entity_poly.entity_id
_entity_poly.type
_entity_poly.pdbx_seq_one_letter_code
_entity_poly.pdbx_strand_id
1 'polypeptide(L)'
;CYVADGEKSPDVKIPGVFHTVNPAANDVCQIYHENTREYCLLKTEQFGTIAMMEVGAMMVGKITNLKPGACEVKKGEEKGYFEFGGSTIVLLLQHGKVRLDSDLIENSENGYETIVRMGERIGKCKLPKRA
;
A
#
# COMPACT_ATOMS: atom_id res chain seq x y z
N CYS A 1 3.39 7.74 -3.55
CA CYS A 1 2.67 8.89 -2.97
C CYS A 1 1.79 8.46 -1.81
N TYR A 2 1.51 9.36 -0.88
CA TYR A 2 0.53 9.11 0.18
C TYR A 2 -0.89 9.08 -0.40
N VAL A 3 -1.72 8.16 0.10
CA VAL A 3 -3.07 7.92 -0.43
C VAL A 3 -4.15 8.83 0.20
N ALA A 4 -3.85 9.50 1.29
CA ALA A 4 -4.75 10.41 1.99
C ALA A 4 -3.98 11.43 2.83
N ASP A 5 -4.66 12.49 3.24
CA ASP A 5 -4.15 13.42 4.26
C ASP A 5 -4.19 12.75 5.63
N GLY A 6 -3.17 12.97 6.45
CA GLY A 6 -3.16 12.46 7.81
C GLY A 6 -1.81 12.57 8.51
N GLU A 7 -1.73 11.96 9.68
CA GLU A 7 -0.51 11.80 10.45
C GLU A 7 0.08 10.42 10.20
N LYS A 8 1.30 10.37 9.70
CA LYS A 8 2.03 9.11 9.56
C LYS A 8 2.85 8.79 10.80
N SER A 9 2.90 7.51 11.16
CA SER A 9 3.85 6.97 12.13
C SER A 9 5.28 6.95 11.54
N PRO A 10 6.31 6.75 12.38
CA PRO A 10 7.64 6.40 11.86
C PRO A 10 7.57 5.16 10.96
N ASP A 11 8.46 5.09 9.97
CA ASP A 11 8.60 3.91 9.14
C ASP A 11 9.24 2.76 9.94
N VAL A 12 8.68 1.58 9.80
CA VAL A 12 9.17 0.33 10.42
C VAL A 12 9.74 -0.56 9.33
N LYS A 13 11.00 -0.96 9.49
CA LYS A 13 11.68 -1.89 8.58
C LYS A 13 11.56 -3.31 9.10
N ILE A 14 11.15 -4.21 8.23
CA ILE A 14 11.11 -5.64 8.51
C ILE A 14 12.10 -6.32 7.55
N PRO A 15 13.28 -6.74 8.02
CA PRO A 15 14.25 -7.45 7.21
C PRO A 15 13.70 -8.78 6.72
N GLY A 16 14.11 -9.18 5.54
CA GLY A 16 13.70 -10.43 4.92
C GLY A 16 14.59 -10.79 3.74
N VAL A 17 14.06 -11.60 2.86
CA VAL A 17 14.71 -12.02 1.62
C VAL A 17 14.15 -11.27 0.42
N PHE A 18 14.73 -11.47 -0.76
CA PHE A 18 14.28 -10.85 -2.01
C PHE A 18 13.84 -11.92 -3.01
N HIS A 19 12.59 -12.34 -2.91
CA HIS A 19 11.94 -13.15 -3.95
C HIS A 19 11.28 -12.27 -5.00
N THR A 20 10.96 -12.85 -6.16
CA THR A 20 10.13 -12.16 -7.16
C THR A 20 8.75 -11.84 -6.59
N VAL A 21 8.15 -10.73 -6.99
CA VAL A 21 6.75 -10.37 -6.64
C VAL A 21 5.75 -10.80 -7.71
N ASN A 22 6.14 -11.67 -8.64
CA ASN A 22 5.21 -12.23 -9.62
C ASN A 22 4.12 -13.03 -8.88
N PRO A 23 2.82 -12.80 -9.15
CA PRO A 23 1.72 -13.50 -8.48
C PRO A 23 1.82 -15.04 -8.51
N ALA A 24 2.33 -15.61 -9.60
CA ALA A 24 2.52 -17.05 -9.73
C ALA A 24 3.51 -17.63 -8.70
N ALA A 25 4.47 -16.85 -8.22
CA ALA A 25 5.42 -17.30 -7.20
C ALA A 25 4.80 -17.36 -5.79
N ASN A 26 3.72 -16.65 -5.54
CA ASN A 26 3.05 -16.65 -4.24
C ASN A 26 2.41 -17.99 -3.89
N ASP A 27 2.13 -18.83 -4.88
CA ASP A 27 1.63 -20.21 -4.68
C ASP A 27 2.73 -21.15 -4.14
N VAL A 28 3.99 -20.77 -4.32
CA VAL A 28 5.17 -21.57 -3.93
C VAL A 28 5.82 -21.04 -2.67
N CYS A 29 5.91 -19.73 -2.52
CA CYS A 29 6.49 -19.08 -1.34
C CYS A 29 5.70 -17.85 -0.93
N GLN A 30 5.62 -17.60 0.37
CA GLN A 30 4.83 -16.50 0.93
C GLN A 30 5.57 -15.16 0.78
N ILE A 31 5.62 -14.65 -0.44
CA ILE A 31 6.42 -13.49 -0.85
C ILE A 31 6.22 -12.29 0.08
N TYR A 32 4.96 -11.95 0.36
CA TYR A 32 4.62 -10.79 1.17
C TYR A 32 4.93 -10.95 2.66
N HIS A 33 5.18 -12.17 3.11
CA HIS A 33 5.58 -12.47 4.48
C HIS A 33 7.10 -12.66 4.63
N GLU A 34 7.81 -12.97 3.57
CA GLU A 34 9.23 -13.31 3.60
C GLU A 34 10.12 -12.20 3.05
N ASN A 35 9.65 -11.41 2.07
CA ASN A 35 10.46 -10.35 1.49
C ASN A 35 10.69 -9.20 2.47
N THR A 36 11.83 -8.54 2.33
CA THR A 36 12.13 -7.28 3.02
C THR A 36 11.04 -6.28 2.73
N ARG A 37 10.53 -5.62 3.76
CA ARG A 37 9.44 -4.66 3.66
C ARG A 37 9.56 -3.54 4.66
N GLU A 38 8.96 -2.42 4.33
CA GLU A 38 8.82 -1.27 5.22
C GLU A 38 7.36 -0.87 5.28
N TYR A 39 6.89 -0.42 6.41
CA TYR A 39 5.53 0.10 6.54
C TYR A 39 5.44 1.30 7.46
N CYS A 40 4.40 2.09 7.25
CA CYS A 40 3.94 3.09 8.20
C CYS A 40 2.42 3.00 8.39
N LEU A 41 1.95 3.53 9.50
CA LEU A 41 0.52 3.72 9.76
C LEU A 41 0.17 5.17 9.48
N LEU A 42 -0.85 5.38 8.68
CA LEU A 42 -1.39 6.69 8.34
C LEU A 42 -2.74 6.85 9.03
N LYS A 43 -2.80 7.72 10.03
CA LYS A 43 -4.05 8.10 10.70
C LYS A 43 -4.74 9.19 9.90
N THR A 44 -5.90 8.87 9.37
CA THR A 44 -6.70 9.79 8.55
C THR A 44 -8.00 10.12 9.25
N GLU A 45 -8.56 11.28 8.96
CA GLU A 45 -9.87 11.69 9.46
C GLU A 45 -11.02 10.94 8.78
N GLN A 46 -10.92 10.73 7.47
CA GLN A 46 -12.01 10.17 6.66
C GLN A 46 -11.98 8.64 6.54
N PHE A 47 -10.80 8.05 6.49
CA PHE A 47 -10.61 6.63 6.15
C PHE A 47 -10.16 5.77 7.33
N GLY A 48 -10.07 6.34 8.53
CA GLY A 48 -9.48 5.66 9.68
C GLY A 48 -7.97 5.46 9.51
N THR A 49 -7.43 4.41 10.08
CA THR A 49 -6.00 4.10 9.97
C THR A 49 -5.74 3.22 8.75
N ILE A 50 -4.76 3.63 7.94
CA ILE A 50 -4.30 2.90 6.75
C ILE A 50 -2.87 2.46 7.00
N ALA A 51 -2.58 1.16 6.84
CA ALA A 51 -1.20 0.70 6.77
C ALA A 51 -0.72 0.77 5.32
N MET A 52 0.37 1.48 5.10
CA MET A 52 1.05 1.58 3.80
C MET A 52 2.35 0.81 3.89
N MET A 53 2.50 -0.24 3.10
CA MET A 53 3.66 -1.12 3.13
C MET A 53 4.29 -1.22 1.73
N GLU A 54 5.60 -1.01 1.67
CA GLU A 54 6.42 -1.29 0.51
C GLU A 54 7.08 -2.66 0.68
N VAL A 55 6.94 -3.53 -0.29
CA VAL A 55 7.55 -4.85 -0.30
C VAL A 55 8.68 -4.88 -1.32
N GLY A 56 9.89 -5.21 -0.88
CA GLY A 56 11.05 -5.39 -1.75
C GLY A 56 10.94 -6.65 -2.59
N ALA A 57 11.72 -6.72 -3.66
CA ALA A 57 11.74 -7.85 -4.57
C ALA A 57 13.15 -8.16 -5.08
N MET A 58 13.29 -9.30 -5.71
CA MET A 58 14.49 -9.61 -6.49
C MET A 58 14.72 -8.55 -7.57
N MET A 59 15.93 -8.05 -7.70
CA MET A 59 16.32 -6.92 -8.57
C MET A 59 15.85 -5.53 -8.09
N VAL A 60 15.09 -5.43 -7.00
CA VAL A 60 14.73 -4.16 -6.36
C VAL A 60 15.54 -4.05 -5.07
N GLY A 61 16.70 -3.42 -5.16
CA GLY A 61 17.70 -3.44 -4.08
C GLY A 61 17.36 -2.57 -2.88
N LYS A 62 16.47 -1.59 -3.02
CA LYS A 62 16.27 -0.61 -1.98
C LYS A 62 14.91 0.07 -2.05
N ILE A 63 14.31 0.22 -0.88
CA ILE A 63 13.15 1.05 -0.63
C ILE A 63 13.66 2.36 -0.01
N THR A 64 13.33 3.50 -0.61
CA THR A 64 13.71 4.81 -0.09
C THR A 64 12.46 5.59 0.27
N ASN A 65 12.23 5.78 1.57
CA ASN A 65 11.19 6.65 2.10
C ASN A 65 11.78 8.03 2.43
N LEU A 66 11.13 9.11 1.95
CA LEU A 66 11.65 10.47 2.07
C LEU A 66 11.48 11.07 3.47
N LYS A 67 10.45 10.62 4.20
CA LYS A 67 10.13 11.10 5.56
C LYS A 67 10.06 9.91 6.52
N PRO A 68 11.17 9.42 7.04
CA PRO A 68 11.17 8.20 7.88
C PRO A 68 10.53 8.39 9.26
N GLY A 69 10.48 9.60 9.77
CA GLY A 69 9.88 9.92 11.08
C GLY A 69 8.38 10.16 11.03
N ALA A 70 7.78 10.36 12.21
CA ALA A 70 6.40 10.78 12.33
C ALA A 70 6.21 12.22 11.82
N CYS A 71 5.21 12.46 10.98
CA CYS A 71 4.87 13.78 10.47
C CYS A 71 3.46 13.83 9.87
N GLU A 72 2.96 15.02 9.62
CA GLU A 72 1.77 15.23 8.80
C GLU A 72 2.12 15.11 7.33
N VAL A 73 1.23 14.50 6.56
CA VAL A 73 1.37 14.32 5.12
C VAL A 73 0.08 14.65 4.39
N LYS A 74 0.20 14.97 3.12
CA LYS A 74 -0.92 15.27 2.23
C LYS A 74 -1.10 14.19 1.17
N LYS A 75 -2.33 13.97 0.77
CA LYS A 75 -2.68 13.11 -0.35
C LYS A 75 -1.92 13.53 -1.61
N GLY A 76 -1.28 12.56 -2.27
CA GLY A 76 -0.49 12.80 -3.46
C GLY A 76 0.94 13.28 -3.19
N GLU A 77 1.30 13.64 -1.96
CA GLU A 77 2.67 13.95 -1.59
C GLU A 77 3.56 12.73 -1.79
N GLU A 78 4.77 12.95 -2.30
CA GLU A 78 5.72 11.86 -2.55
C GLU A 78 6.14 11.18 -1.24
N LYS A 79 5.90 9.89 -1.13
CA LYS A 79 6.30 9.08 0.01
C LYS A 79 7.72 8.56 -0.13
N GLY A 80 8.06 8.10 -1.32
CA GLY A 80 9.33 7.47 -1.60
C GLY A 80 9.34 6.77 -2.95
N TYR A 81 10.36 5.96 -3.17
CA TYR A 81 10.54 5.23 -4.43
C TYR A 81 11.31 3.93 -4.21
N PHE A 82 11.23 3.04 -5.18
CA PHE A 82 12.07 1.85 -5.29
C PHE A 82 13.28 2.16 -6.20
N GLU A 83 14.45 1.71 -5.80
CA GLU A 83 15.65 1.76 -6.66
C GLU A 83 15.75 0.47 -7.49
N PHE A 84 16.19 0.60 -8.74
CA PHE A 84 16.40 -0.48 -9.71
C PHE A 84 15.13 -1.20 -10.19
N GLY A 85 13.98 -0.56 -10.16
CA GLY A 85 12.74 -1.06 -10.69
C GLY A 85 11.54 -0.89 -9.76
N GLY A 86 10.36 -1.27 -10.25
CA GLY A 86 9.13 -1.27 -9.46
C GLY A 86 9.00 -2.52 -8.61
N SER A 87 8.21 -2.41 -7.56
CA SER A 87 7.85 -3.53 -6.70
C SER A 87 6.39 -3.39 -6.26
N THR A 88 6.03 -3.99 -5.13
CA THR A 88 4.64 -4.04 -4.67
C THR A 88 4.41 -3.09 -3.50
N ILE A 89 3.28 -2.40 -3.54
CA ILE A 89 2.75 -1.64 -2.42
C ILE A 89 1.49 -2.36 -1.93
N VAL A 90 1.41 -2.60 -0.62
CA VAL A 90 0.25 -3.19 0.05
C VAL A 90 -0.42 -2.11 0.89
N LEU A 91 -1.72 -1.93 0.70
CA LEU A 91 -2.54 -1.06 1.52
C LEU A 91 -3.48 -1.92 2.36
N LEU A 92 -3.38 -1.82 3.69
CA LEU A 92 -4.34 -2.42 4.60
C LEU A 92 -5.31 -1.34 5.07
N LEU A 93 -6.57 -1.51 4.72
CA LEU A 93 -7.63 -0.56 4.99
C LEU A 93 -8.47 -1.03 6.18
N GLN A 94 -8.83 -0.09 7.04
CA GLN A 94 -9.67 -0.40 8.20
C GLN A 94 -11.07 -0.82 7.75
N HIS A 95 -11.55 -1.93 8.28
CA HIS A 95 -12.88 -2.44 7.97
C HIS A 95 -13.98 -1.39 8.19
N GLY A 96 -14.88 -1.30 7.23
CA GLY A 96 -16.04 -0.40 7.32
C GLY A 96 -15.75 1.07 7.06
N LYS A 97 -14.50 1.47 6.80
CA LYS A 97 -14.12 2.88 6.55
C LYS A 97 -14.00 3.22 5.08
N VAL A 98 -13.65 2.25 4.26
CA VAL A 98 -13.42 2.44 2.82
C VAL A 98 -14.33 1.51 2.02
N ARG A 99 -14.88 2.02 0.94
CA ARG A 99 -15.54 1.23 -0.10
C ARG A 99 -14.71 1.34 -1.37
N LEU A 100 -14.11 0.22 -1.77
CA LEU A 100 -13.40 0.12 -3.04
C LEU A 100 -14.36 0.28 -4.22
N ASP A 101 -13.85 0.75 -5.35
CA ASP A 101 -14.64 0.87 -6.57
C ASP A 101 -14.98 -0.54 -7.11
N SER A 102 -16.16 -0.67 -7.74
CA SER A 102 -16.73 -1.97 -8.10
C SER A 102 -15.90 -2.75 -9.11
N ASP A 103 -15.23 -2.06 -10.04
CA ASP A 103 -14.36 -2.69 -11.03
C ASP A 103 -13.19 -3.44 -10.40
N LEU A 104 -12.58 -2.86 -9.33
CA LEU A 104 -11.53 -3.53 -8.57
C LEU A 104 -12.03 -4.81 -7.92
N ILE A 105 -13.22 -4.76 -7.33
CA ILE A 105 -13.81 -5.92 -6.64
C ILE A 105 -14.19 -7.01 -7.65
N GLU A 106 -14.94 -6.64 -8.68
CA GLU A 106 -15.41 -7.57 -9.71
C GLU A 106 -14.27 -8.29 -10.44
N ASN A 107 -13.24 -7.54 -10.84
CA ASN A 107 -12.06 -8.11 -11.47
C ASN A 107 -11.31 -9.05 -10.53
N SER A 108 -11.13 -8.65 -9.27
CA SER A 108 -10.45 -9.50 -8.27
C SER A 108 -11.20 -10.79 -8.00
N GLU A 109 -12.54 -10.75 -7.89
CA GLU A 109 -13.39 -11.94 -7.73
C GLU A 109 -13.28 -12.90 -8.93
N ASN A 110 -13.05 -12.37 -10.12
CA ASN A 110 -12.84 -13.15 -11.34
C ASN A 110 -11.37 -13.54 -11.57
N GLY A 111 -10.47 -13.23 -10.64
CA GLY A 111 -9.03 -13.57 -10.73
C GLY A 111 -8.23 -12.66 -11.65
N TYR A 112 -8.73 -11.45 -11.96
CA TYR A 112 -8.05 -10.47 -12.82
C TYR A 112 -7.49 -9.30 -12.01
N GLU A 113 -6.37 -8.76 -12.46
CA GLU A 113 -5.85 -7.49 -12.02
C GLU A 113 -6.58 -6.33 -12.73
N THR A 114 -6.66 -5.18 -12.06
CA THR A 114 -7.21 -3.96 -12.65
C THR A 114 -6.10 -2.95 -12.86
N ILE A 115 -5.95 -2.43 -14.06
CA ILE A 115 -5.01 -1.36 -14.35
C ILE A 115 -5.55 -0.07 -13.75
N VAL A 116 -4.75 0.57 -12.88
CA VAL A 116 -5.03 1.88 -12.33
C VAL A 116 -3.89 2.84 -12.64
N ARG A 117 -4.24 4.09 -12.93
CA ARG A 117 -3.26 5.14 -13.22
C ARG A 117 -2.98 5.96 -11.96
N MET A 118 -1.82 6.58 -11.90
CA MET A 118 -1.50 7.51 -10.82
C MET A 118 -2.56 8.61 -10.73
N GLY A 119 -3.09 8.84 -9.53
CA GLY A 119 -4.17 9.80 -9.28
C GLY A 119 -5.58 9.29 -9.57
N GLU A 120 -5.73 8.12 -10.15
CA GLU A 120 -7.04 7.49 -10.36
C GLU A 120 -7.64 7.02 -9.03
N ARG A 121 -8.95 7.21 -8.88
CA ARG A 121 -9.66 6.80 -7.67
C ARG A 121 -9.76 5.27 -7.61
N ILE A 122 -9.45 4.72 -6.46
CA ILE A 122 -9.58 3.28 -6.16
C ILE A 122 -10.72 2.97 -5.18
N GLY A 123 -11.28 3.99 -4.57
CA GLY A 123 -12.36 3.85 -3.60
C GLY A 123 -12.75 5.17 -2.98
N LYS A 124 -13.67 5.13 -2.06
CA LYS A 124 -14.17 6.29 -1.34
C LYS A 124 -14.48 6.00 0.12
N CYS A 125 -14.52 7.04 0.93
CA CYS A 125 -14.95 6.97 2.31
C CYS A 125 -16.35 6.36 2.40
N LYS A 126 -16.52 5.41 3.29
CA LYS A 126 -17.83 4.87 3.65
C LYS A 126 -18.42 5.77 4.72
N LEU A 127 -19.31 6.68 4.32
CA LEU A 127 -20.00 7.54 5.27
C LEU A 127 -20.75 6.69 6.31
N PRO A 128 -20.72 7.05 7.60
CA PRO A 128 -21.58 6.41 8.58
C PRO A 128 -23.02 6.51 8.10
N LYS A 129 -23.76 5.41 8.17
CA LYS A 129 -25.20 5.46 7.93
C LYS A 129 -25.77 6.51 8.89
N ARG A 130 -26.33 7.58 8.37
CA ARG A 130 -27.15 8.47 9.17
C ARG A 130 -28.26 7.63 9.80
N ALA A 131 -28.27 7.65 11.09
CA ALA A 131 -29.34 6.99 11.84
C ALA A 131 -30.69 7.61 11.51
#